data_6aebe775646c5199190cd134febd7dc2
#
_entry.id   6aebe775646c5199190cd134febd7dc2
#
_cell.length_a   1.000
_cell.length_b   1.000
_cell.length_c   1.000
_cell.angle_alpha   90.00
_cell.angle_beta   90.00
_cell.angle_gamma   90.00
#
_symmetry.space_group_name_H-M   'P 1'
#
loop_
_entity.id
_entity.type
_entity.pdbx_description
1 polymer ?
#
loop_
_entity_poly.entity_id
_entity_poly.type
_entity_poly.pdbx_seq_one_letter_code
_entity_poly.pdbx_strand_id
1 'polypeptide(L)' 'MEVHAVGSFSVGDHVEWNSEAGRVRGVIVRKHTKDTEYKGHIRRCTGDDPQYEIKSDKTDHVAMHKGTALTKL' A
#
# COMPACT_ATOMS: atom_id res chain seq x y z
N MET A 1 -21.37 -11.40 -11.96
CA MET A 1 -21.03 -10.63 -10.76
C MET A 1 -19.53 -10.54 -10.59
N GLU A 2 -19.06 -9.40 -10.27
CA GLU A 2 -17.66 -9.18 -10.10
C GLU A 2 -17.22 -9.34 -8.65
N VAL A 3 -16.13 -10.04 -8.45
CA VAL A 3 -15.56 -10.22 -7.12
C VAL A 3 -14.32 -9.35 -7.03
N HIS A 4 -14.32 -8.43 -6.08
CA HIS A 4 -13.16 -7.60 -5.83
C HIS A 4 -12.33 -8.21 -4.73
N ALA A 5 -11.05 -8.40 -4.98
CA ALA A 5 -10.12 -8.80 -3.94
C ALA A 5 -9.99 -7.64 -2.95
N VAL A 6 -10.22 -7.93 -1.67
CA VAL A 6 -10.07 -6.92 -0.63
C VAL A 6 -8.63 -6.42 -0.63
N GLY A 7 -8.48 -5.09 -0.67
CA GLY A 7 -7.16 -4.48 -0.64
C GLY A 7 -6.38 -4.56 -1.93
N SER A 8 -7.06 -4.77 -3.07
CA SER A 8 -6.39 -4.75 -4.37
C SER A 8 -6.44 -3.34 -4.95
N PHE A 9 -5.27 -2.77 -5.21
CA PHE A 9 -5.13 -1.41 -5.71
C PHE A 9 -4.14 -1.38 -6.86
N SER A 10 -4.05 -0.24 -7.52
CA SER A 10 -3.14 -0.02 -8.65
C SER A 10 -2.24 1.17 -8.39
N VAL A 11 -1.09 1.20 -9.04
CA VAL A 11 -0.22 2.38 -9.03
C VAL A 11 -1.02 3.59 -9.51
N GLY A 12 -0.91 4.68 -8.77
CA GLY A 12 -1.66 5.90 -9.04
C GLY A 12 -2.92 6.04 -8.22
N ASP A 13 -3.37 4.98 -7.55
CA ASP A 13 -4.55 5.08 -6.70
C ASP A 13 -4.25 5.92 -5.46
N HIS A 14 -5.21 6.76 -5.11
CA HIS A 14 -5.14 7.59 -3.91
C HIS A 14 -5.79 6.83 -2.76
N VAL A 15 -5.05 6.64 -1.69
CA VAL A 15 -5.47 5.79 -0.58
C VAL A 15 -5.25 6.47 0.77
N GLU A 16 -5.86 5.91 1.78
CA GLU A 16 -5.75 6.38 3.15
C GLU A 16 -5.46 5.19 4.06
N TRP A 17 -4.68 5.43 5.10
CA TRP A 17 -4.41 4.42 6.13
C TRP A 17 -4.22 5.08 7.47
N ASN A 18 -4.31 4.27 8.54
CA ASN A 18 -4.08 4.76 9.89
C ASN A 18 -2.63 4.55 10.28
N SER A 19 -2.02 5.56 10.83
CA SER A 19 -0.68 5.51 11.40
C SER A 19 -0.73 5.91 12.86
N GLU A 20 0.40 5.84 13.54
CA GLU A 20 0.48 6.30 14.92
C GLU A 20 0.15 7.80 15.04
N ALA A 21 0.39 8.55 13.98
CA ALA A 21 0.10 9.98 13.94
C ALA A 21 -1.33 10.30 13.47
N GLY A 22 -2.17 9.26 13.27
CA GLY A 22 -3.53 9.43 12.79
C GLY A 22 -3.67 9.00 11.33
N ARG A 23 -4.68 9.50 10.66
CA ARG A 23 -4.94 9.14 9.27
C ARG A 23 -3.98 9.85 8.34
N VAL A 24 -3.43 9.08 7.41
CA VAL A 24 -2.50 9.57 6.41
C VAL A 24 -3.04 9.21 5.03
N ARG A 25 -2.88 10.10 4.08
CA ARG A 25 -3.28 9.89 2.68
C ARG A 25 -2.07 9.95 1.79
N GLY A 26 -2.12 9.18 0.71
CA GLY A 26 -1.03 9.17 -0.24
C GLY A 26 -1.41 8.46 -1.52
N VAL A 27 -0.44 8.42 -2.44
CA VAL A 27 -0.62 7.81 -3.75
C VAL A 27 0.26 6.58 -3.84
N ILE A 28 -0.30 5.50 -4.35
CA ILE A 28 0.46 4.26 -4.57
C ILE A 28 1.46 4.50 -5.70
N VAL A 29 2.74 4.29 -5.39
CA VAL A 29 3.81 4.46 -6.36
C VAL A 29 4.38 3.14 -6.84
N ARG A 30 4.20 2.05 -6.08
CA ARG A 30 4.62 0.71 -6.49
C ARG A 30 3.72 -0.34 -5.87
N LYS A 31 3.54 -1.43 -6.60
CA LYS A 31 2.81 -2.60 -6.13
C LYS A 31 3.76 -3.79 -6.17
N HIS A 32 3.91 -4.47 -5.04
CA HIS A 32 4.77 -5.64 -4.91
C HIS A 32 3.94 -6.90 -4.75
N THR A 33 4.18 -7.85 -5.64
CA THR A 33 3.49 -9.14 -5.62
C THR A 33 4.45 -10.30 -5.36
N LYS A 34 5.72 -9.98 -5.07
CA LYS A 34 6.77 -10.94 -4.73
C LYS A 34 7.50 -10.43 -3.51
N ASP A 35 8.17 -11.34 -2.81
CA ASP A 35 8.98 -10.97 -1.66
C ASP A 35 9.94 -9.86 -2.05
N THR A 36 9.95 -8.81 -1.27
CA THR A 36 10.68 -7.58 -1.58
C THR A 36 11.42 -7.10 -0.34
N GLU A 37 12.67 -6.74 -0.50
CA GLU A 37 13.41 -6.08 0.57
C GLU A 37 13.03 -4.62 0.63
N TYR A 38 12.68 -4.15 1.84
CA TYR A 38 12.30 -2.77 2.04
C TYR A 38 12.87 -2.29 3.38
N LYS A 39 13.76 -1.31 3.33
CA LYS A 39 14.42 -0.72 4.50
C LYS A 39 15.07 -1.78 5.39
N GLY A 40 15.77 -2.74 4.78
CA GLY A 40 16.49 -3.77 5.49
C GLY A 40 15.66 -4.95 5.95
N HIS A 41 14.38 -4.98 5.63
CA HIS A 41 13.48 -6.08 5.99
C HIS A 41 12.90 -6.73 4.75
N ILE A 42 12.75 -8.05 4.81
CA ILE A 42 12.07 -8.77 3.74
C ILE A 42 10.57 -8.68 3.98
N ARG A 43 9.87 -8.10 3.03
CA ARG A 43 8.40 -8.04 3.03
C ARG A 43 7.87 -9.16 2.17
N ARG A 44 7.05 -10.02 2.74
CA ARG A 44 6.46 -11.13 1.99
C ARG A 44 5.23 -10.65 1.27
N CYS A 45 5.27 -10.75 -0.05
CA CYS A 45 4.19 -10.31 -0.91
C CYS A 45 3.85 -11.42 -1.89
N THR A 46 2.57 -11.54 -2.22
CA THR A 46 2.10 -12.47 -3.24
C THR A 46 1.10 -11.76 -4.13
N GLY A 47 0.71 -12.40 -5.23
CA GLY A 47 -0.34 -11.85 -6.09
C GLY A 47 -1.67 -11.72 -5.38
N ASP A 48 -1.93 -12.61 -4.40
CA ASP A 48 -3.16 -12.59 -3.62
C ASP A 48 -3.07 -11.70 -2.39
N ASP A 49 -1.87 -11.37 -1.95
CA ASP A 49 -1.63 -10.53 -0.79
C ASP A 49 -0.48 -9.57 -1.09
N PRO A 50 -0.71 -8.60 -1.98
CA PRO A 50 0.33 -7.65 -2.36
C PRO A 50 0.57 -6.62 -1.27
N GLN A 51 1.75 -6.03 -1.29
CA GLN A 51 2.05 -4.85 -0.49
C GLN A 51 2.31 -3.68 -1.42
N TYR A 52 2.05 -2.49 -0.92
CA TYR A 52 2.08 -1.27 -1.71
C TYR A 52 3.01 -0.26 -1.08
N GLU A 53 3.82 0.38 -1.92
CA GLU A 53 4.56 1.56 -1.50
C GLU A 53 3.71 2.78 -1.81
N ILE A 54 3.52 3.63 -0.80
CA ILE A 54 2.64 4.79 -0.90
C ILE A 54 3.44 6.02 -0.51
N LYS A 55 3.39 7.04 -1.36
CA LYS A 55 4.00 8.32 -1.05
C LYS A 55 2.96 9.21 -0.39
N SER A 56 3.29 9.73 0.79
CA SER A 56 2.39 10.62 1.53
C SER A 56 2.12 11.90 0.74
N ASP A 57 0.87 12.40 0.83
CA ASP A 57 0.50 13.65 0.17
C ASP A 57 1.19 14.86 0.79
N LYS A 58 1.49 14.79 2.09
CA LYS A 58 1.99 15.94 2.83
C LYS A 58 3.51 15.98 2.95
N THR A 59 4.16 14.86 2.75
CA THR A 59 5.62 14.76 2.92
C THR A 59 6.18 13.87 1.82
N ASP A 60 7.50 13.78 1.76
CA ASP A 60 8.17 12.89 0.83
C ASP A 60 8.33 11.48 1.39
N HIS A 61 7.72 11.20 2.53
CA HIS A 61 7.81 9.89 3.14
C HIS A 61 7.09 8.85 2.32
N VAL A 62 7.72 7.71 2.20
CA VAL A 62 7.15 6.54 1.54
C VAL A 62 6.92 5.49 2.63
N ALA A 63 5.73 4.92 2.64
CA ALA A 63 5.37 3.84 3.54
C ALA A 63 5.05 2.59 2.73
N MET A 64 5.14 1.43 3.37
CA MET A 64 4.77 0.18 2.73
C MET A 64 3.74 -0.54 3.59
N HIS A 65 2.60 -0.84 3.01
CA HIS A 65 1.49 -1.45 3.71
C HIS A 65 0.82 -2.53 2.86
N LYS A 66 0.26 -3.52 3.53
CA LYS A 66 -0.61 -4.49 2.87
C LYS A 66 -1.89 -3.80 2.43
N GLY A 67 -2.49 -4.33 1.36
CA GLY A 67 -3.74 -3.77 0.85
C GLY A 67 -4.84 -3.72 1.88
N THR A 68 -4.88 -4.68 2.81
CA THR A 68 -5.89 -4.72 3.86
C THR A 68 -5.82 -3.53 4.82
N ALA A 69 -4.68 -2.84 4.87
CA ALA A 69 -4.52 -1.65 5.71
C ALA A 69 -4.94 -0.36 5.00
N LEU A 70 -5.28 -0.44 3.73
CA LEU A 70 -5.55 0.73 2.90
C LEU A 70 -7.02 0.85 2.57
N THR A 71 -7.48 2.10 2.44
CA THR A 71 -8.82 2.42 1.97
C THR A 71 -8.67 3.31 0.74
N LYS A 72 -9.34 2.96 -0.34
CA LYS A 72 -9.31 3.77 -1.56
C LYS A 72 -10.18 5.01 -1.38
N LEU A 73 -9.65 6.15 -1.78
CA LEU A 73 -10.38 7.42 -1.74
C LEU A 73 -11.14 7.69 -3.03
#